data_af4f697cee16c66164ecabb34561e5eb
#
_entry.id   af4f697cee16c66164ecabb34561e5eb
#
_cell.length_a   1.000
_cell.length_b   1.000
_cell.length_c   1.000
_cell.angle_alpha   90.00
_cell.angle_beta   90.00
_cell.angle_gamma   90.00
#
_symmetry.space_group_name_H-M   'P 1'
#
loop_
_entity.id
_entity.type
_entity.pdbx_description
1 polymer ?
#
loop_
_entity_poly.entity_id
_entity_poly.type
_entity_poly.pdbx_seq_one_letter_code
_entity_poly.pdbx_strand_id
1 'polypeptide(L)'
;GTGGLATAYGLHSSGGITVFTAESINAQATGGAGGTGGKGGQGGTGGRGGQGNGAVPGSSGNLNDGYDGGTGGTGGTGGTGGSAVAYGLHSSGGITILTADRITAQASGGTMGSGGIAGSEGYGGYGGYGFGNYGQKGAQGASGIAGADGQKGAQAEAYGVYADNGAVITLSAKTDSGTPSGTITIGAKADNATRTEAYAVYADNATVLFNDNAVLNTSDGSSTDNTVITYLNNATLGFGSPEAGQNVGRTINGGTLRLAGSNTFKVAADLSNVTPNADKFTFAKLAADSSTATQYITVGYDKAFDGSRLNSFIGEVTVLTVTDLEHGQNLNNFIGKESVMDDPLTRFLATPTVTVDGNDVKITQIDFEEAGASETVMTAADAQMALGSMWRIEGNNLMKRMGELRSDKEAAQGGVWARYYRGELSADSAYDRSFSQDYTAFQGGIDKVQDYKGGKLYTGIAVNRIDSNAGYTAGSGDLSSTGIGVYASWLGSKGHYIDVIARGSKLTNDFKLVDPNNIAAKADYDTWAYGISTEYGYRQNLNAGWFVEPQAELSLGHIGSVDYTTSNEVSVKQDSVNSAVVRLGFLGGKEFTIGGRTSNAYVKASALHDFGAN
;
A
#
# COMPACT_ATOMS: atom_id res chain seq x y z
N GLY A 1 -21.79 27.17 -20.17
CA GLY A 1 -20.55 26.60 -19.68
C GLY A 1 -20.72 25.12 -19.32
N THR A 2 -19.64 24.36 -19.24
CA THR A 2 -19.64 22.97 -18.78
C THR A 2 -19.57 22.92 -17.27
N GLY A 3 -20.27 21.97 -16.64
CA GLY A 3 -20.15 21.68 -15.22
C GLY A 3 -18.77 21.12 -14.87
N GLY A 4 -18.31 21.31 -13.65
CA GLY A 4 -17.02 20.79 -13.16
C GLY A 4 -17.09 19.30 -12.87
N LEU A 5 -15.91 18.61 -12.95
CA LEU A 5 -15.72 17.25 -12.48
C LEU A 5 -15.80 17.22 -10.94
N ALA A 6 -16.50 16.24 -10.38
CA ALA A 6 -16.51 15.93 -8.96
C ALA A 6 -15.85 14.57 -8.70
N THR A 7 -15.00 14.50 -7.68
CA THR A 7 -14.40 13.24 -7.20
C THR A 7 -14.57 13.15 -5.69
N ALA A 8 -15.00 11.99 -5.19
CA ALA A 8 -15.16 11.74 -3.76
C ALA A 8 -14.48 10.43 -3.36
N TYR A 9 -13.88 10.42 -2.17
CA TYR A 9 -13.28 9.26 -1.54
C TYR A 9 -13.87 9.08 -0.14
N GLY A 10 -14.31 7.87 0.20
CA GLY A 10 -14.67 7.50 1.56
C GLY A 10 -13.40 7.21 2.39
N LEU A 11 -12.54 6.34 1.86
CA LEU A 11 -11.21 6.05 2.40
C LEU A 11 -10.21 5.94 1.24
N HIS A 12 -9.04 6.57 1.40
CA HIS A 12 -7.93 6.46 0.44
C HIS A 12 -6.66 5.99 1.15
N SER A 13 -6.02 4.96 0.61
CA SER A 13 -4.74 4.41 1.08
C SER A 13 -3.74 4.37 -0.09
N SER A 14 -2.52 4.84 0.14
CA SER A 14 -1.45 4.85 -0.86
C SER A 14 -0.14 4.33 -0.26
N GLY A 15 0.12 3.03 -0.41
CA GLY A 15 1.32 2.37 0.10
C GLY A 15 1.33 2.14 1.62
N GLY A 16 2.33 1.37 2.10
CA GLY A 16 2.45 1.01 3.52
C GLY A 16 1.38 0.03 4.01
N ILE A 17 1.20 -0.03 5.33
CA ILE A 17 0.18 -0.86 5.98
C ILE A 17 -0.85 0.04 6.64
N THR A 18 -2.10 -0.03 6.21
CA THR A 18 -3.24 0.71 6.75
C THR A 18 -4.21 -0.27 7.42
N VAL A 19 -4.51 -0.07 8.70
CA VAL A 19 -5.52 -0.83 9.44
C VAL A 19 -6.60 0.13 9.91
N PHE A 20 -7.85 -0.13 9.56
CA PHE A 20 -8.96 0.75 9.85
C PHE A 20 -10.23 -0.02 10.23
N THR A 21 -11.02 0.51 11.16
CA THR A 21 -12.31 -0.02 11.57
C THR A 21 -13.37 1.06 11.48
N ALA A 22 -14.46 0.78 10.79
CA ALA A 22 -15.62 1.66 10.63
C ALA A 22 -16.92 0.85 10.73
N GLU A 23 -18.02 1.50 11.00
CA GLU A 23 -19.34 0.89 10.85
C GLU A 23 -19.76 0.87 9.37
N SER A 24 -19.55 2.00 8.69
CA SER A 24 -19.77 2.12 7.25
C SER A 24 -18.82 3.14 6.62
N ILE A 25 -18.51 2.94 5.34
CA ILE A 25 -17.77 3.86 4.50
C ILE A 25 -18.64 4.27 3.33
N ASN A 26 -18.87 5.56 3.16
CA ASN A 26 -19.69 6.11 2.10
C ASN A 26 -18.96 7.21 1.35
N ALA A 27 -19.00 7.15 0.01
CA ALA A 27 -18.51 8.20 -0.87
C ALA A 27 -19.62 8.66 -1.80
N GLN A 28 -19.81 9.95 -1.93
CA GLN A 28 -20.80 10.52 -2.85
C GLN A 28 -20.19 11.65 -3.66
N ALA A 29 -20.28 11.58 -4.99
CA ALA A 29 -19.82 12.60 -5.92
C ALA A 29 -20.98 13.02 -6.84
N THR A 30 -21.18 14.32 -7.03
CA THR A 30 -22.14 14.86 -7.98
C THR A 30 -21.44 15.88 -8.87
N GLY A 31 -21.47 15.65 -10.18
CA GLY A 31 -20.89 16.56 -11.18
C GLY A 31 -21.60 17.91 -11.19
N GLY A 32 -20.87 18.98 -11.48
CA GLY A 32 -21.42 20.32 -11.56
C GLY A 32 -22.51 20.44 -12.63
N ALA A 33 -23.56 21.24 -12.39
CA ALA A 33 -24.58 21.51 -13.40
C ALA A 33 -24.03 22.30 -14.60
N GLY A 34 -24.53 22.04 -15.77
CA GLY A 34 -24.26 22.85 -16.98
C GLY A 34 -24.85 24.24 -16.85
N GLY A 35 -24.13 25.24 -17.36
CA GLY A 35 -24.61 26.61 -17.35
C GLY A 35 -25.82 26.80 -18.30
N THR A 36 -26.73 27.75 -18.00
CA THR A 36 -27.84 28.12 -18.88
C THR A 36 -27.32 28.78 -20.17
N GLY A 37 -27.98 28.56 -21.28
CA GLY A 37 -27.71 29.23 -22.55
C GLY A 37 -27.94 30.75 -22.47
N GLY A 38 -27.15 31.53 -23.17
CA GLY A 38 -27.32 32.96 -23.24
C GLY A 38 -28.62 33.33 -23.96
N LYS A 39 -29.21 34.50 -23.63
CA LYS A 39 -30.39 35.04 -24.33
C LYS A 39 -30.02 35.37 -25.79
N GLY A 40 -30.89 35.09 -26.74
CA GLY A 40 -30.79 35.51 -28.13
C GLY A 40 -30.81 37.04 -28.26
N GLY A 41 -30.03 37.57 -29.20
CA GLY A 41 -30.02 39.01 -29.47
C GLY A 41 -31.36 39.50 -30.00
N GLN A 42 -31.65 40.80 -29.80
CA GLN A 42 -32.83 41.43 -30.41
C GLN A 42 -32.62 41.53 -31.93
N GLY A 43 -33.68 41.34 -32.72
CA GLY A 43 -33.69 41.58 -34.16
C GLY A 43 -33.38 43.06 -34.49
N GLY A 44 -32.62 43.28 -35.54
CA GLY A 44 -32.31 44.65 -35.99
C GLY A 44 -33.59 45.43 -36.37
N THR A 45 -33.55 46.76 -36.20
CA THR A 45 -34.62 47.65 -36.72
C THR A 45 -34.58 47.72 -38.23
N GLY A 46 -35.74 47.62 -38.87
CA GLY A 46 -35.88 47.82 -40.32
C GLY A 46 -35.37 49.20 -40.75
N GLY A 47 -34.71 49.26 -41.89
CA GLY A 47 -34.26 50.55 -42.47
C GLY A 47 -35.46 51.45 -42.84
N ARG A 48 -35.22 52.75 -42.81
CA ARG A 48 -36.21 53.72 -43.23
C ARG A 48 -36.43 53.60 -44.74
N GLY A 49 -37.72 53.64 -45.20
CA GLY A 49 -38.05 53.70 -46.62
C GLY A 49 -37.44 54.95 -47.28
N GLY A 50 -36.91 54.79 -48.49
CA GLY A 50 -36.33 55.91 -49.24
C GLY A 50 -37.32 57.04 -49.54
N GLN A 51 -36.85 58.26 -49.65
CA GLN A 51 -37.72 59.34 -50.16
C GLN A 51 -38.08 59.05 -51.59
N GLY A 52 -39.38 59.05 -51.92
CA GLY A 52 -39.83 59.04 -53.32
C GLY A 52 -39.32 60.25 -54.04
N ASN A 53 -38.66 60.10 -55.21
CA ASN A 53 -38.27 61.21 -56.07
C ASN A 53 -39.51 61.98 -56.44
N GLY A 54 -39.40 63.30 -56.31
CA GLY A 54 -40.48 64.26 -56.45
C GLY A 54 -41.40 63.95 -57.65
N ALA A 55 -42.64 63.70 -57.31
CA ALA A 55 -43.65 63.47 -58.30
C ALA A 55 -43.83 64.70 -59.22
N VAL A 56 -43.78 64.46 -60.50
CA VAL A 56 -44.36 65.38 -61.49
C VAL A 56 -45.88 65.42 -61.23
N PRO A 57 -46.53 66.57 -61.23
CA PRO A 57 -47.99 66.67 -60.98
C PRO A 57 -48.72 65.74 -61.93
N GLY A 58 -49.37 64.71 -61.43
CA GLY A 58 -50.16 63.73 -62.17
C GLY A 58 -49.66 62.30 -62.23
N SER A 59 -48.54 61.97 -61.64
CA SER A 59 -48.09 60.58 -61.49
C SER A 59 -48.23 60.07 -60.07
N SER A 60 -48.87 58.92 -59.87
CA SER A 60 -48.90 58.18 -58.63
C SER A 60 -47.51 57.63 -58.36
N GLY A 61 -46.62 58.47 -57.81
CA GLY A 61 -45.30 57.99 -57.40
C GLY A 61 -45.43 56.91 -56.35
N ASN A 62 -44.82 55.77 -56.60
CA ASN A 62 -44.72 54.71 -55.62
C ASN A 62 -44.01 55.23 -54.39
N LEU A 63 -44.71 55.24 -53.27
CA LEU A 63 -44.14 55.51 -51.94
C LEU A 63 -43.27 54.34 -51.54
N ASN A 64 -42.06 54.58 -51.11
CA ASN A 64 -41.21 53.54 -50.58
C ASN A 64 -41.65 53.21 -49.14
N ASP A 65 -42.13 51.99 -48.97
CA ASP A 65 -42.46 51.49 -47.66
C ASP A 65 -41.21 51.30 -46.81
N GLY A 66 -41.36 51.30 -45.50
CA GLY A 66 -40.30 50.97 -44.58
C GLY A 66 -39.87 49.53 -44.71
N TYR A 67 -38.62 49.27 -44.52
CA TYR A 67 -38.15 47.87 -44.49
C TYR A 67 -38.66 47.17 -43.24
N ASP A 68 -38.86 45.83 -43.38
CA ASP A 68 -39.27 44.97 -42.25
C ASP A 68 -38.21 44.92 -41.16
N GLY A 69 -38.60 44.67 -39.93
CA GLY A 69 -37.70 44.45 -38.80
C GLY A 69 -36.92 43.15 -38.98
N GLY A 70 -35.72 43.11 -38.46
CA GLY A 70 -34.90 41.90 -38.46
C GLY A 70 -35.46 40.81 -37.50
N THR A 71 -35.19 39.57 -37.84
CA THR A 71 -35.54 38.42 -36.96
C THR A 71 -34.75 38.47 -35.69
N GLY A 72 -35.33 38.10 -34.56
CA GLY A 72 -34.68 37.91 -33.28
C GLY A 72 -33.57 36.85 -33.36
N GLY A 73 -32.52 37.00 -32.62
CA GLY A 73 -31.45 36.02 -32.54
C GLY A 73 -31.85 34.74 -31.85
N THR A 74 -31.17 33.64 -32.19
CA THR A 74 -31.34 32.34 -31.53
C THR A 74 -30.73 32.40 -30.13
N GLY A 75 -31.40 31.79 -29.16
CA GLY A 75 -30.87 31.58 -27.81
C GLY A 75 -29.62 30.71 -27.84
N GLY A 76 -28.71 30.90 -26.92
CA GLY A 76 -27.51 30.07 -26.79
C GLY A 76 -27.89 28.66 -26.32
N THR A 77 -27.08 27.66 -26.73
CA THR A 77 -27.24 26.27 -26.26
C THR A 77 -26.89 26.19 -24.77
N GLY A 78 -27.62 25.37 -24.02
CA GLY A 78 -27.32 25.04 -22.62
C GLY A 78 -25.96 24.38 -22.48
N GLY A 79 -25.33 24.52 -21.34
CA GLY A 79 -24.05 23.91 -21.06
C GLY A 79 -24.18 22.41 -20.75
N THR A 80 -23.11 21.68 -20.95
CA THR A 80 -23.01 20.25 -20.59
C THR A 80 -22.80 20.11 -19.08
N GLY A 81 -23.45 19.14 -18.44
CA GLY A 81 -23.20 18.76 -17.04
C GLY A 81 -21.79 18.25 -16.82
N GLY A 82 -21.29 18.29 -15.61
CA GLY A 82 -19.98 17.75 -15.22
C GLY A 82 -20.00 16.23 -15.03
N SER A 83 -18.83 15.62 -15.12
CA SER A 83 -18.64 14.21 -14.78
C SER A 83 -18.51 14.01 -13.26
N ALA A 84 -18.71 12.77 -12.78
CA ALA A 84 -18.57 12.41 -11.36
C ALA A 84 -17.88 11.07 -11.20
N VAL A 85 -16.98 10.97 -10.20
CA VAL A 85 -16.35 9.71 -9.80
C VAL A 85 -16.38 9.59 -8.28
N ALA A 86 -16.84 8.43 -7.78
CA ALA A 86 -16.90 8.16 -6.34
C ALA A 86 -16.20 6.85 -6.00
N TYR A 87 -15.38 6.86 -4.98
CA TYR A 87 -14.68 5.71 -4.43
C TYR A 87 -15.07 5.51 -2.96
N GLY A 88 -15.68 4.38 -2.62
CA GLY A 88 -15.92 4.00 -1.22
C GLY A 88 -14.59 3.74 -0.52
N LEU A 89 -13.82 2.79 -1.03
CA LEU A 89 -12.43 2.51 -0.66
C LEU A 89 -11.56 2.58 -1.91
N HIS A 90 -10.49 3.36 -1.88
CA HIS A 90 -9.45 3.36 -2.89
C HIS A 90 -8.11 2.99 -2.25
N SER A 91 -7.49 1.91 -2.70
CA SER A 91 -6.15 1.49 -2.28
C SER A 91 -5.24 1.36 -3.49
N SER A 92 -4.13 2.10 -3.48
CA SER A 92 -3.10 2.08 -4.52
C SER A 92 -1.76 1.66 -3.93
N GLY A 93 -1.39 0.40 -4.14
CA GLY A 93 -0.22 -0.22 -3.50
C GLY A 93 -0.39 -0.47 -1.99
N GLY A 94 0.57 -1.19 -1.39
CA GLY A 94 0.57 -1.48 0.04
C GLY A 94 -0.51 -2.45 0.50
N ILE A 95 -0.71 -2.51 1.82
CA ILE A 95 -1.65 -3.43 2.46
C ILE A 95 -2.72 -2.63 3.20
N THR A 96 -3.99 -2.89 2.91
CA THR A 96 -5.13 -2.29 3.60
C THR A 96 -5.96 -3.38 4.28
N ILE A 97 -6.08 -3.32 5.60
CA ILE A 97 -6.94 -4.19 6.40
C ILE A 97 -8.09 -3.34 6.93
N LEU A 98 -9.30 -3.65 6.51
CA LEU A 98 -10.49 -2.88 6.85
C LEU A 98 -11.56 -3.78 7.46
N THR A 99 -12.08 -3.38 8.60
CA THR A 99 -13.27 -3.97 9.22
C THR A 99 -14.45 -3.01 9.07
N ALA A 100 -15.48 -3.41 8.31
CA ALA A 100 -16.68 -2.60 8.08
C ALA A 100 -17.87 -3.47 7.62
N ASP A 101 -19.08 -3.09 8.00
CA ASP A 101 -20.29 -3.81 7.55
C ASP A 101 -20.73 -3.38 6.15
N ARG A 102 -20.39 -2.14 5.78
CA ARG A 102 -20.83 -1.57 4.50
C ARG A 102 -19.79 -0.63 3.90
N ILE A 103 -19.57 -0.78 2.59
CA ILE A 103 -18.83 0.16 1.77
C ILE A 103 -19.69 0.55 0.59
N THR A 104 -19.99 1.85 0.40
CA THR A 104 -20.80 2.32 -0.73
C THR A 104 -20.14 3.49 -1.45
N ALA A 105 -20.37 3.54 -2.76
CA ALA A 105 -19.99 4.66 -3.60
C ALA A 105 -21.16 5.05 -4.50
N GLN A 106 -21.45 6.35 -4.57
CA GLN A 106 -22.47 6.89 -5.45
C GLN A 106 -21.90 8.03 -6.29
N ALA A 107 -22.05 7.94 -7.61
CA ALA A 107 -21.63 8.98 -8.54
C ALA A 107 -22.83 9.40 -9.40
N SER A 108 -23.11 10.70 -9.43
CA SER A 108 -24.16 11.26 -10.27
C SER A 108 -23.58 12.31 -11.19
N GLY A 109 -23.73 12.15 -12.50
CA GLY A 109 -23.33 13.17 -13.48
C GLY A 109 -24.09 14.46 -13.26
N GLY A 110 -23.49 15.59 -13.63
CA GLY A 110 -24.13 16.89 -13.52
C GLY A 110 -25.30 17.04 -14.46
N THR A 111 -26.31 17.79 -14.03
CA THR A 111 -27.49 18.10 -14.83
C THR A 111 -27.12 18.95 -16.06
N MET A 112 -27.80 18.76 -17.17
CA MET A 112 -27.68 19.61 -18.36
C MET A 112 -28.15 21.03 -18.07
N GLY A 113 -27.52 22.03 -18.66
CA GLY A 113 -27.96 23.41 -18.64
C GLY A 113 -29.16 23.61 -19.57
N SER A 114 -30.09 24.46 -19.18
CA SER A 114 -31.23 24.83 -20.05
C SER A 114 -30.81 25.66 -21.26
N GLY A 115 -31.52 25.54 -22.38
CA GLY A 115 -31.34 26.40 -23.55
C GLY A 115 -31.59 27.87 -23.22
N GLY A 116 -30.96 28.76 -23.97
CA GLY A 116 -31.17 30.20 -23.83
C GLY A 116 -32.51 30.64 -24.34
N ILE A 117 -33.05 31.74 -23.78
CA ILE A 117 -34.29 32.34 -24.21
C ILE A 117 -34.16 32.88 -25.63
N ALA A 118 -35.20 32.78 -26.47
CA ALA A 118 -35.28 33.36 -27.80
C ALA A 118 -35.01 34.88 -27.78
N GLY A 119 -34.38 35.41 -28.80
CA GLY A 119 -34.22 36.82 -28.99
C GLY A 119 -35.59 37.47 -29.35
N SER A 120 -35.76 38.72 -28.92
CA SER A 120 -36.96 39.48 -29.30
C SER A 120 -36.95 39.87 -30.77
N GLU A 121 -38.13 40.04 -31.35
CA GLU A 121 -38.31 40.54 -32.69
C GLU A 121 -37.74 41.94 -32.87
N GLY A 122 -37.34 42.29 -34.10
CA GLY A 122 -36.90 43.65 -34.48
C GLY A 122 -38.10 44.52 -34.82
N TYR A 123 -37.92 45.81 -34.69
CA TYR A 123 -38.96 46.77 -35.09
C TYR A 123 -38.92 47.00 -36.63
N GLY A 124 -40.09 47.08 -37.24
CA GLY A 124 -40.23 47.47 -38.64
C GLY A 124 -39.75 48.94 -38.86
N GLY A 125 -39.13 49.17 -39.99
CA GLY A 125 -38.64 50.50 -40.38
C GLY A 125 -39.80 51.49 -40.66
N TYR A 126 -39.53 52.78 -40.54
CA TYR A 126 -40.53 53.79 -40.91
C TYR A 126 -40.64 53.86 -42.43
N GLY A 127 -41.86 54.00 -42.91
CA GLY A 127 -42.12 54.26 -44.35
C GLY A 127 -41.47 55.54 -44.83
N GLY A 128 -41.16 55.61 -46.12
CA GLY A 128 -40.61 56.78 -46.77
C GLY A 128 -41.64 57.92 -46.87
N TYR A 129 -41.15 59.15 -47.00
CA TYR A 129 -42.02 60.32 -47.23
C TYR A 129 -42.18 60.53 -48.77
N GLY A 130 -43.46 60.68 -49.20
CA GLY A 130 -43.82 61.10 -50.52
C GLY A 130 -44.70 62.36 -50.49
N PHE A 131 -44.97 63.03 -51.62
CA PHE A 131 -45.85 64.20 -51.68
C PHE A 131 -47.31 63.77 -51.39
N GLY A 132 -47.79 64.12 -50.15
CA GLY A 132 -49.19 63.90 -49.75
C GLY A 132 -49.52 62.65 -48.93
N ASN A 133 -48.65 61.66 -48.87
CA ASN A 133 -48.85 60.44 -48.06
C ASN A 133 -47.54 59.91 -47.53
N TYR A 134 -47.55 59.16 -46.43
CA TYR A 134 -46.43 58.44 -45.87
C TYR A 134 -46.41 57.01 -46.39
N GLY A 135 -45.26 56.46 -46.76
CA GLY A 135 -45.11 55.04 -46.99
C GLY A 135 -45.50 54.25 -45.74
N GLN A 136 -45.87 53.01 -45.93
CA GLN A 136 -46.24 52.18 -44.82
C GLN A 136 -45.05 51.84 -43.95
N LYS A 137 -45.25 51.66 -42.68
CA LYS A 137 -44.26 51.14 -41.75
C LYS A 137 -43.97 49.73 -42.11
N GLY A 138 -42.69 49.34 -42.17
CA GLY A 138 -42.31 47.93 -42.37
C GLY A 138 -42.88 47.04 -41.27
N ALA A 139 -43.07 45.77 -41.60
CA ALA A 139 -43.58 44.80 -40.65
C ALA A 139 -42.59 44.56 -39.50
N GLN A 140 -43.09 44.14 -38.39
CA GLN A 140 -42.28 43.69 -37.27
C GLN A 140 -41.54 42.40 -37.63
N GLY A 141 -40.29 42.26 -37.28
CA GLY A 141 -39.50 41.04 -37.52
C GLY A 141 -40.06 39.84 -36.71
N ALA A 142 -39.67 38.66 -37.09
CA ALA A 142 -40.05 37.46 -36.36
C ALA A 142 -39.25 37.34 -35.02
N SER A 143 -39.86 36.74 -34.02
CA SER A 143 -39.17 36.35 -32.80
C SER A 143 -38.06 35.36 -33.11
N GLY A 144 -36.98 35.38 -32.36
CA GLY A 144 -35.90 34.39 -32.42
C GLY A 144 -36.35 33.01 -32.02
N ILE A 145 -35.45 32.06 -32.04
CA ILE A 145 -35.68 30.66 -31.63
C ILE A 145 -35.00 30.45 -30.29
N ALA A 146 -35.64 29.67 -29.38
CA ALA A 146 -34.99 29.27 -28.13
C ALA A 146 -33.75 28.39 -28.40
N GLY A 147 -32.75 28.53 -27.64
CA GLY A 147 -31.56 27.63 -27.66
C GLY A 147 -31.92 26.21 -27.27
N ALA A 148 -31.18 25.26 -27.78
CA ALA A 148 -31.32 23.87 -27.35
C ALA A 148 -30.81 23.68 -25.93
N ASP A 149 -31.34 22.71 -25.21
CA ASP A 149 -30.79 22.28 -23.94
C ASP A 149 -29.38 21.69 -24.11
N GLY A 150 -28.57 21.73 -23.08
CA GLY A 150 -27.24 21.11 -23.02
C GLY A 150 -27.32 19.58 -22.96
N GLN A 151 -26.24 18.96 -22.66
CA GLN A 151 -26.17 17.52 -22.45
C GLN A 151 -25.92 17.23 -20.96
N LYS A 152 -26.29 16.02 -20.51
CA LYS A 152 -25.87 15.50 -19.21
C LYS A 152 -24.35 15.39 -19.13
N GLY A 153 -23.81 15.18 -17.94
CA GLY A 153 -22.40 14.87 -17.71
C GLY A 153 -21.95 13.70 -18.59
N ALA A 154 -20.71 13.77 -19.08
CA ALA A 154 -20.21 12.73 -19.99
C ALA A 154 -20.09 11.37 -19.31
N GLN A 155 -19.70 11.35 -18.03
CA GLN A 155 -19.37 10.13 -17.31
C GLN A 155 -19.77 10.22 -15.83
N ALA A 156 -20.30 9.11 -15.31
CA ALA A 156 -20.44 8.87 -13.86
C ALA A 156 -19.94 7.46 -13.57
N GLU A 157 -18.98 7.34 -12.66
CA GLU A 157 -18.40 6.08 -12.25
C GLU A 157 -18.41 5.97 -10.73
N ALA A 158 -18.85 4.82 -10.22
CA ALA A 158 -18.87 4.54 -8.80
C ALA A 158 -18.11 3.24 -8.53
N TYR A 159 -17.22 3.27 -7.57
CA TYR A 159 -16.39 2.16 -7.15
C TYR A 159 -16.59 1.91 -5.65
N GLY A 160 -17.22 0.81 -5.27
CA GLY A 160 -17.31 0.41 -3.87
C GLY A 160 -15.92 0.18 -3.31
N VAL A 161 -15.15 -0.72 -3.93
CA VAL A 161 -13.72 -0.97 -3.68
C VAL A 161 -12.97 -0.81 -4.99
N TYR A 162 -11.94 0.02 -4.98
CA TYR A 162 -10.99 0.21 -6.08
C TYR A 162 -9.59 -0.13 -5.60
N ALA A 163 -8.93 -1.08 -6.26
CA ALA A 163 -7.61 -1.58 -5.92
C ALA A 163 -6.71 -1.61 -7.16
N ASP A 164 -5.52 -1.03 -7.09
CA ASP A 164 -4.54 -1.05 -8.16
C ASP A 164 -3.08 -1.09 -7.67
N ASN A 165 -2.12 -1.15 -8.61
CA ASN A 165 -0.69 -1.03 -8.34
C ASN A 165 -0.13 -2.01 -7.29
N GLY A 166 -0.60 -3.25 -7.28
CA GLY A 166 -0.16 -4.27 -6.33
C GLY A 166 -0.77 -4.13 -4.93
N ALA A 167 -1.86 -3.36 -4.77
CA ALA A 167 -2.55 -3.25 -3.50
C ALA A 167 -3.08 -4.60 -3.02
N VAL A 168 -2.96 -4.85 -1.72
CA VAL A 168 -3.58 -6.01 -1.04
C VAL A 168 -4.60 -5.47 -0.05
N ILE A 169 -5.87 -5.77 -0.29
CA ILE A 169 -6.99 -5.36 0.56
C ILE A 169 -7.57 -6.59 1.25
N THR A 170 -7.69 -6.54 2.57
CA THR A 170 -8.42 -7.54 3.36
C THR A 170 -9.62 -6.89 4.03
N LEU A 171 -10.81 -7.42 3.78
CA LEU A 171 -12.08 -6.89 4.24
C LEU A 171 -12.72 -7.87 5.23
N SER A 172 -13.13 -7.37 6.40
CA SER A 172 -13.86 -8.12 7.41
C SER A 172 -15.16 -7.41 7.77
N ALA A 173 -16.21 -8.15 8.04
CA ALA A 173 -17.42 -7.60 8.62
C ALA A 173 -17.18 -7.26 10.10
N LYS A 174 -17.83 -6.21 10.60
CA LYS A 174 -17.80 -5.88 12.02
C LYS A 174 -18.62 -6.88 12.82
N THR A 175 -18.02 -7.50 13.81
CA THR A 175 -18.72 -8.43 14.70
C THR A 175 -19.32 -7.66 15.87
N ASP A 176 -20.63 -7.64 16.01
CA ASP A 176 -21.27 -7.28 17.27
C ASP A 176 -21.18 -8.47 18.23
N SER A 177 -20.40 -8.30 19.30
CA SER A 177 -20.27 -9.23 20.45
C SER A 177 -20.14 -10.73 20.11
N GLY A 178 -19.02 -11.14 19.53
CA GLY A 178 -18.53 -12.52 19.68
C GLY A 178 -19.18 -13.61 18.84
N THR A 179 -20.00 -13.32 17.85
CA THR A 179 -20.48 -14.30 16.86
C THR A 179 -19.82 -14.03 15.51
N PRO A 180 -18.97 -14.96 15.00
CA PRO A 180 -18.35 -14.82 13.71
C PRO A 180 -19.32 -15.25 12.60
N SER A 181 -20.09 -14.37 12.05
CA SER A 181 -20.77 -14.54 10.76
C SER A 181 -21.41 -13.24 10.29
N GLY A 182 -20.57 -12.22 10.13
CA GLY A 182 -20.97 -10.98 9.48
C GLY A 182 -21.11 -11.17 7.96
N THR A 183 -21.78 -10.23 7.33
CA THR A 183 -21.78 -10.09 5.88
C THR A 183 -21.37 -8.66 5.56
N ILE A 184 -20.29 -8.50 4.81
CA ILE A 184 -19.92 -7.19 4.31
C ILE A 184 -20.70 -6.88 3.04
N THR A 185 -21.29 -5.69 2.98
CA THR A 185 -22.05 -5.24 1.81
C THR A 185 -21.25 -4.18 1.08
N ILE A 186 -20.98 -4.43 -0.22
CA ILE A 186 -20.31 -3.46 -1.10
C ILE A 186 -21.28 -3.03 -2.19
N GLY A 187 -21.59 -1.74 -2.21
CA GLY A 187 -22.54 -1.13 -3.13
C GLY A 187 -21.89 -0.07 -4.02
N ALA A 188 -22.37 0.03 -5.26
CA ALA A 188 -22.00 1.08 -6.17
C ALA A 188 -23.21 1.51 -7.02
N LYS A 189 -23.37 2.83 -7.22
CA LYS A 189 -24.40 3.40 -8.06
C LYS A 189 -23.86 4.55 -8.88
N ALA A 190 -24.08 4.48 -10.19
CA ALA A 190 -23.74 5.57 -11.11
C ALA A 190 -24.96 5.95 -11.94
N ASP A 191 -25.31 7.23 -11.98
CA ASP A 191 -26.47 7.71 -12.71
C ASP A 191 -26.28 9.10 -13.34
N ASN A 192 -27.30 9.57 -14.04
CA ASN A 192 -27.43 10.92 -14.60
C ASN A 192 -26.24 11.38 -15.47
N ALA A 193 -25.60 10.46 -16.20
CA ALA A 193 -24.55 10.76 -17.17
C ALA A 193 -24.84 10.06 -18.51
N THR A 194 -24.09 10.40 -19.56
CA THR A 194 -24.17 9.75 -20.86
C THR A 194 -23.60 8.32 -20.79
N ARG A 195 -22.56 8.12 -19.99
CA ARG A 195 -21.98 6.83 -19.65
C ARG A 195 -22.02 6.65 -18.15
N THR A 196 -22.56 5.53 -17.70
CA THR A 196 -22.62 5.19 -16.26
C THR A 196 -22.05 3.79 -16.06
N GLU A 197 -21.14 3.65 -15.08
CA GLU A 197 -20.61 2.36 -14.68
C GLU A 197 -20.51 2.28 -13.15
N ALA A 198 -21.00 1.17 -12.59
CA ALA A 198 -21.00 0.92 -11.16
C ALA A 198 -20.26 -0.38 -10.87
N TYR A 199 -19.19 -0.28 -10.10
CA TYR A 199 -18.31 -1.37 -9.73
C TYR A 199 -18.39 -1.61 -8.22
N ALA A 200 -18.87 -2.78 -7.79
CA ALA A 200 -18.72 -3.16 -6.39
C ALA A 200 -17.23 -3.36 -6.09
N VAL A 201 -16.52 -4.12 -6.93
CA VAL A 201 -15.08 -4.31 -6.86
C VAL A 201 -14.46 -4.00 -8.23
N TYR A 202 -13.45 -3.18 -8.24
CA TYR A 202 -12.56 -2.96 -9.37
C TYR A 202 -11.15 -3.26 -8.91
N ALA A 203 -10.54 -4.31 -9.45
CA ALA A 203 -9.18 -4.71 -9.11
C ALA A 203 -8.33 -4.83 -10.38
N ASP A 204 -7.26 -4.05 -10.45
CA ASP A 204 -6.30 -4.03 -11.55
C ASP A 204 -4.89 -4.26 -10.98
N ASN A 205 -4.30 -5.42 -11.31
CA ASN A 205 -3.01 -5.84 -10.73
C ASN A 205 -2.99 -5.70 -9.19
N ALA A 206 -4.04 -6.23 -8.53
CA ALA A 206 -4.26 -6.09 -7.10
C ALA A 206 -4.90 -7.34 -6.50
N THR A 207 -4.94 -7.41 -5.17
CA THR A 207 -5.55 -8.51 -4.42
C THR A 207 -6.65 -7.97 -3.50
N VAL A 208 -7.86 -8.54 -3.58
CA VAL A 208 -9.00 -8.22 -2.70
C VAL A 208 -9.48 -9.51 -2.04
N LEU A 209 -9.39 -9.57 -0.72
CA LEU A 209 -9.76 -10.71 0.10
C LEU A 209 -10.87 -10.37 1.08
N PHE A 210 -11.77 -11.31 1.31
CA PHE A 210 -12.87 -11.22 2.26
C PHE A 210 -12.68 -12.26 3.36
N ASN A 211 -12.70 -11.84 4.61
CA ASN A 211 -12.66 -12.76 5.76
C ASN A 211 -14.04 -13.32 6.11
N ASP A 212 -15.11 -12.67 5.63
CA ASP A 212 -16.51 -12.99 5.89
C ASP A 212 -17.29 -13.19 4.59
N ASN A 213 -18.61 -13.48 4.71
CA ASN A 213 -19.50 -13.42 3.56
C ASN A 213 -19.53 -12.03 2.94
N ALA A 214 -19.73 -11.94 1.63
CA ALA A 214 -19.84 -10.65 0.96
C ALA A 214 -20.99 -10.59 -0.05
N VAL A 215 -21.61 -9.41 -0.15
CA VAL A 215 -22.62 -9.08 -1.16
C VAL A 215 -22.09 -7.93 -2.00
N LEU A 216 -21.83 -8.18 -3.28
CA LEU A 216 -21.17 -7.28 -4.24
C LEU A 216 -22.13 -6.77 -5.34
N ASN A 217 -23.42 -6.97 -5.20
CA ASN A 217 -24.43 -6.63 -6.20
C ASN A 217 -25.51 -5.69 -5.64
N THR A 218 -25.10 -4.70 -4.85
CA THR A 218 -26.04 -3.70 -4.33
C THR A 218 -25.79 -2.35 -4.98
N SER A 219 -26.88 -1.65 -5.36
CA SER A 219 -26.78 -0.34 -5.99
C SER A 219 -26.54 0.79 -4.98
N ASP A 220 -27.03 0.66 -3.76
CA ASP A 220 -26.95 1.68 -2.71
C ASP A 220 -26.68 1.09 -1.32
N GLY A 221 -26.29 -0.18 -1.28
CA GLY A 221 -26.10 -0.96 -0.05
C GLY A 221 -27.40 -1.53 0.52
N SER A 222 -28.55 -1.34 -0.11
CA SER A 222 -29.84 -1.81 0.39
C SER A 222 -30.60 -2.71 -0.59
N SER A 223 -30.41 -2.54 -1.90
CA SER A 223 -31.11 -3.34 -2.94
C SER A 223 -30.10 -4.01 -3.87
N THR A 224 -30.36 -5.30 -4.21
CA THR A 224 -29.51 -6.05 -5.15
C THR A 224 -29.70 -5.56 -6.57
N ASP A 225 -28.60 -5.46 -7.31
CA ASP A 225 -28.60 -5.05 -8.72
C ASP A 225 -27.56 -5.88 -9.51
N ASN A 226 -28.02 -6.74 -10.38
CA ASN A 226 -27.18 -7.62 -11.18
C ASN A 226 -26.35 -6.88 -12.25
N THR A 227 -26.57 -5.58 -12.45
CA THR A 227 -25.74 -4.74 -13.34
C THR A 227 -24.50 -4.17 -12.66
N VAL A 228 -24.43 -4.24 -11.33
CA VAL A 228 -23.22 -3.85 -10.59
C VAL A 228 -22.09 -4.82 -10.91
N ILE A 229 -20.95 -4.28 -11.29
CA ILE A 229 -19.85 -5.03 -11.87
C ILE A 229 -18.81 -5.40 -10.80
N THR A 230 -18.31 -6.63 -10.87
CA THR A 230 -17.01 -7.03 -10.29
C THR A 230 -16.03 -7.15 -11.44
N TYR A 231 -15.10 -6.21 -11.55
CA TYR A 231 -14.07 -6.16 -12.59
C TYR A 231 -12.72 -6.60 -12.05
N LEU A 232 -12.10 -7.55 -12.76
CA LEU A 232 -10.78 -8.07 -12.43
C LEU A 232 -9.87 -8.01 -13.66
N ASN A 233 -8.68 -7.46 -13.51
CA ASN A 233 -7.61 -7.44 -14.51
C ASN A 233 -6.28 -7.86 -13.88
N ASN A 234 -5.78 -9.05 -14.24
CA ASN A 234 -4.56 -9.63 -13.66
C ASN A 234 -4.57 -9.56 -12.10
N ALA A 235 -5.73 -9.78 -11.50
CA ALA A 235 -6.01 -9.54 -10.10
C ALA A 235 -6.37 -10.83 -9.36
N THR A 236 -6.31 -10.78 -8.03
CA THR A 236 -6.82 -11.82 -7.15
C THR A 236 -8.07 -11.35 -6.44
N LEU A 237 -9.16 -12.11 -6.56
CA LEU A 237 -10.35 -12.00 -5.73
C LEU A 237 -10.44 -13.26 -4.88
N GLY A 238 -10.66 -13.14 -3.57
CA GLY A 238 -10.69 -14.35 -2.78
C GLY A 238 -11.17 -14.18 -1.35
N PHE A 239 -11.02 -15.28 -0.64
CA PHE A 239 -11.26 -15.34 0.79
C PHE A 239 -9.91 -15.31 1.50
N GLY A 240 -9.86 -14.51 2.59
CA GLY A 240 -8.78 -14.56 3.55
C GLY A 240 -8.85 -15.85 4.38
N SER A 241 -7.84 -16.07 5.23
CA SER A 241 -7.88 -17.21 6.14
C SER A 241 -9.03 -17.05 7.14
N PRO A 242 -9.82 -18.10 7.39
CA PRO A 242 -10.86 -18.07 8.39
C PRO A 242 -10.28 -17.76 9.78
N GLU A 243 -10.96 -16.92 10.56
CA GLU A 243 -10.60 -16.73 11.96
C GLU A 243 -10.93 -17.98 12.80
N ALA A 244 -10.34 -18.07 14.01
CA ALA A 244 -10.60 -19.19 14.92
C ALA A 244 -12.10 -19.34 15.20
N GLY A 245 -12.67 -20.51 14.85
CA GLY A 245 -14.09 -20.81 15.02
C GLY A 245 -14.99 -20.46 13.84
N GLN A 246 -14.46 -19.90 12.77
CA GLN A 246 -15.16 -19.78 11.49
C GLN A 246 -15.00 -21.06 10.69
N ASN A 247 -16.09 -21.51 10.09
CA ASN A 247 -16.09 -22.65 9.17
C ASN A 247 -15.85 -22.18 7.73
N VAL A 248 -15.21 -23.04 6.94
CA VAL A 248 -15.22 -22.96 5.48
C VAL A 248 -16.67 -22.99 4.96
N GLY A 249 -16.95 -22.32 3.86
CA GLY A 249 -18.30 -22.27 3.28
C GLY A 249 -18.83 -20.83 3.26
N ARG A 250 -17.95 -19.84 3.33
CA ARG A 250 -18.29 -18.44 3.10
C ARG A 250 -18.71 -18.22 1.67
N THR A 251 -19.51 -17.20 1.42
CA THR A 251 -20.02 -16.87 0.07
C THR A 251 -19.72 -15.44 -0.30
N ILE A 252 -19.31 -15.24 -1.56
CA ILE A 252 -19.30 -13.93 -2.22
C ILE A 252 -20.35 -13.95 -3.31
N ASN A 253 -21.39 -13.12 -3.17
CA ASN A 253 -22.48 -13.00 -4.13
C ASN A 253 -22.33 -11.68 -4.91
N GLY A 254 -22.17 -11.78 -6.23
CA GLY A 254 -21.97 -10.63 -7.12
C GLY A 254 -23.03 -10.53 -8.23
N GLY A 255 -23.10 -9.36 -8.85
CA GLY A 255 -23.91 -9.12 -10.04
C GLY A 255 -23.21 -9.60 -11.31
N THR A 256 -22.63 -8.69 -12.08
CA THR A 256 -21.90 -9.00 -13.32
C THR A 256 -20.41 -9.18 -13.03
N LEU A 257 -19.87 -10.35 -13.37
CA LEU A 257 -18.43 -10.59 -13.39
C LEU A 257 -17.88 -10.16 -14.76
N ARG A 258 -16.86 -9.29 -14.77
CA ARG A 258 -16.14 -8.89 -15.98
C ARG A 258 -14.65 -9.15 -15.78
N LEU A 259 -14.07 -9.97 -16.65
CA LEU A 259 -12.69 -10.43 -16.57
C LEU A 259 -11.84 -9.79 -17.67
N ALA A 260 -10.68 -9.26 -17.31
CA ALA A 260 -9.62 -8.85 -18.22
C ALA A 260 -8.30 -9.52 -17.77
N GLY A 261 -7.49 -9.98 -18.73
CA GLY A 261 -6.26 -10.70 -18.41
C GLY A 261 -6.49 -12.01 -17.65
N SER A 262 -5.47 -12.45 -16.92
CA SER A 262 -5.49 -13.69 -16.13
C SER A 262 -5.69 -13.37 -14.66
N ASN A 263 -6.78 -13.88 -14.08
CA ASN A 263 -7.13 -13.59 -12.69
C ASN A 263 -7.04 -14.85 -11.82
N THR A 264 -6.97 -14.67 -10.52
CA THR A 264 -6.94 -15.72 -9.51
C THR A 264 -8.15 -15.61 -8.59
N PHE A 265 -8.85 -16.72 -8.40
CA PHE A 265 -9.92 -16.86 -7.42
C PHE A 265 -9.38 -17.72 -6.26
N LYS A 266 -9.23 -17.13 -5.08
CA LYS A 266 -8.68 -17.81 -3.91
C LYS A 266 -9.83 -18.27 -3.00
N VAL A 267 -9.87 -19.56 -2.69
CA VAL A 267 -10.88 -20.17 -1.81
C VAL A 267 -10.21 -20.94 -0.68
N ALA A 268 -10.86 -21.07 0.48
CA ALA A 268 -10.53 -22.11 1.43
C ALA A 268 -11.47 -23.30 1.18
N ALA A 269 -10.95 -24.52 1.33
CA ALA A 269 -11.72 -25.75 1.12
C ALA A 269 -11.36 -26.80 2.17
N ASP A 270 -12.37 -27.38 2.80
CA ASP A 270 -12.25 -28.55 3.66
C ASP A 270 -12.75 -29.79 2.90
N LEU A 271 -11.81 -30.58 2.42
CA LEU A 271 -12.08 -31.82 1.70
C LEU A 271 -11.94 -33.06 2.58
N SER A 272 -11.63 -32.89 3.85
CA SER A 272 -11.41 -33.98 4.82
C SER A 272 -12.68 -34.58 5.38
N ASN A 273 -13.81 -33.91 5.22
CA ASN A 273 -15.11 -34.35 5.75
C ASN A 273 -15.89 -35.23 4.79
N VAL A 274 -16.81 -36.04 5.31
CA VAL A 274 -17.76 -36.85 4.54
C VAL A 274 -18.62 -35.97 3.62
N THR A 275 -18.81 -34.71 3.99
CA THR A 275 -19.45 -33.68 3.15
C THR A 275 -18.41 -32.60 2.91
N PRO A 276 -17.70 -32.60 1.76
CA PRO A 276 -16.76 -31.57 1.42
C PRO A 276 -17.42 -30.20 1.41
N ASN A 277 -16.71 -29.19 1.90
CA ASN A 277 -17.17 -27.82 1.94
C ASN A 277 -16.08 -26.87 1.44
N ALA A 278 -16.46 -25.78 0.79
CA ALA A 278 -15.53 -24.76 0.35
C ALA A 278 -16.21 -23.39 0.35
N ASP A 279 -15.39 -22.35 0.40
CA ASP A 279 -15.82 -21.01 0.06
C ASP A 279 -16.27 -20.95 -1.40
N LYS A 280 -17.27 -20.11 -1.68
CA LYS A 280 -17.92 -20.09 -2.98
C LYS A 280 -18.17 -18.68 -3.49
N PHE A 281 -17.88 -18.48 -4.76
CA PHE A 281 -18.32 -17.31 -5.53
C PHE A 281 -19.61 -17.63 -6.29
N THR A 282 -20.55 -16.69 -6.29
CA THR A 282 -21.76 -16.78 -7.08
C THR A 282 -21.99 -15.45 -7.79
N PHE A 283 -21.95 -15.45 -9.11
CA PHE A 283 -22.24 -14.28 -9.93
C PHE A 283 -23.50 -14.50 -10.77
N ALA A 284 -24.30 -13.45 -10.91
CA ALA A 284 -25.48 -13.50 -11.73
C ALA A 284 -25.13 -13.65 -13.21
N LYS A 285 -24.05 -12.99 -13.68
CA LYS A 285 -23.64 -12.96 -15.08
C LYS A 285 -22.13 -12.97 -15.27
N LEU A 286 -21.66 -13.55 -16.39
CA LEU A 286 -20.35 -13.28 -16.97
C LEU A 286 -20.52 -12.34 -18.17
N ALA A 287 -19.87 -11.18 -18.14
CA ALA A 287 -19.99 -10.18 -19.19
C ALA A 287 -19.47 -10.71 -20.54
N ALA A 288 -20.20 -10.36 -21.63
CA ALA A 288 -19.89 -10.82 -22.98
C ALA A 288 -18.48 -10.43 -23.48
N ASP A 289 -17.92 -9.36 -22.94
CA ASP A 289 -16.58 -8.85 -23.25
C ASP A 289 -15.50 -9.39 -22.31
N SER A 290 -15.81 -10.40 -21.49
CA SER A 290 -14.82 -11.03 -20.61
C SER A 290 -13.72 -11.75 -21.40
N SER A 291 -12.50 -11.64 -20.90
CA SER A 291 -11.30 -12.25 -21.48
C SER A 291 -11.39 -13.78 -21.49
N THR A 292 -10.88 -14.39 -22.56
CA THR A 292 -10.69 -15.83 -22.68
C THR A 292 -9.32 -16.30 -22.13
N ALA A 293 -8.53 -15.40 -21.54
CA ALA A 293 -7.29 -15.76 -20.87
C ALA A 293 -7.53 -16.76 -19.74
N THR A 294 -6.50 -17.51 -19.38
CA THR A 294 -6.59 -18.50 -18.30
C THR A 294 -6.93 -17.84 -16.97
N GLN A 295 -7.93 -18.39 -16.30
CA GLN A 295 -8.32 -18.01 -14.95
C GLN A 295 -7.89 -19.09 -13.97
N TYR A 296 -7.44 -18.70 -12.78
CA TYR A 296 -6.86 -19.62 -11.82
C TYR A 296 -7.74 -19.78 -10.58
N ILE A 297 -7.88 -21.02 -10.11
CA ILE A 297 -8.39 -21.33 -8.78
C ILE A 297 -7.18 -21.70 -7.90
N THR A 298 -7.04 -21.03 -6.76
CA THR A 298 -6.04 -21.37 -5.74
C THR A 298 -6.71 -21.68 -4.42
N VAL A 299 -6.08 -22.53 -3.63
CA VAL A 299 -6.56 -22.88 -2.29
C VAL A 299 -5.80 -22.06 -1.25
N GLY A 300 -6.53 -21.41 -0.34
CA GLY A 300 -5.98 -20.73 0.82
C GLY A 300 -6.02 -21.61 2.07
N TYR A 301 -5.30 -21.18 3.09
CA TYR A 301 -5.25 -21.85 4.39
C TYR A 301 -6.62 -21.86 5.07
N ASP A 302 -6.99 -23.00 5.61
CA ASP A 302 -8.06 -23.15 6.62
C ASP A 302 -7.41 -23.40 7.97
N LYS A 303 -7.77 -22.63 8.99
CA LYS A 303 -7.26 -22.78 10.36
C LYS A 303 -7.59 -24.14 11.00
N ALA A 304 -8.61 -24.83 10.48
CA ALA A 304 -8.92 -26.22 10.83
C ALA A 304 -8.04 -27.24 10.10
N PHE A 305 -7.14 -26.80 9.23
CA PHE A 305 -6.23 -27.64 8.49
C PHE A 305 -5.23 -28.29 9.48
N ASP A 306 -5.41 -29.56 9.67
CA ASP A 306 -4.49 -30.41 10.40
C ASP A 306 -3.63 -31.12 9.36
N GLY A 307 -2.31 -30.89 9.37
CA GLY A 307 -1.36 -31.52 8.45
C GLY A 307 -1.43 -33.05 8.40
N SER A 308 -2.04 -33.70 9.43
CA SER A 308 -2.36 -35.13 9.43
C SER A 308 -3.44 -35.53 8.42
N ARG A 309 -4.18 -34.57 7.85
CA ARG A 309 -5.27 -34.76 6.88
C ARG A 309 -4.83 -34.53 5.41
N LEU A 310 -3.55 -34.29 5.19
CA LEU A 310 -2.97 -34.23 3.86
C LEU A 310 -3.37 -35.46 3.04
N ASN A 311 -3.94 -35.24 1.85
CA ASN A 311 -4.36 -36.28 0.89
C ASN A 311 -5.65 -37.07 1.22
N SER A 312 -6.48 -36.68 2.18
CA SER A 312 -7.78 -37.29 2.40
C SER A 312 -8.88 -36.55 1.63
N PHE A 313 -8.98 -36.79 0.34
CA PHE A 313 -10.06 -36.26 -0.50
C PHE A 313 -11.25 -37.22 -0.56
N ILE A 314 -12.49 -36.74 -0.38
CA ILE A 314 -13.70 -37.60 -0.37
C ILE A 314 -14.78 -37.15 -1.37
N GLY A 315 -14.58 -36.10 -2.18
CA GLY A 315 -15.58 -35.69 -3.14
C GLY A 315 -15.25 -34.39 -3.88
N GLU A 316 -16.14 -33.95 -4.73
CA GLU A 316 -16.02 -32.67 -5.44
C GLU A 316 -16.78 -31.56 -4.71
N VAL A 317 -16.30 -30.32 -4.84
CA VAL A 317 -16.96 -29.14 -4.28
C VAL A 317 -16.97 -27.99 -5.31
N THR A 318 -18.14 -27.33 -5.42
CA THR A 318 -18.29 -26.16 -6.31
C THR A 318 -17.75 -24.92 -5.64
N VAL A 319 -16.83 -24.22 -6.29
CA VAL A 319 -16.17 -22.99 -5.78
C VAL A 319 -16.55 -21.72 -6.54
N LEU A 320 -17.08 -21.85 -7.76
CA LEU A 320 -17.61 -20.73 -8.53
C LEU A 320 -18.87 -21.18 -9.30
N THR A 321 -19.92 -20.38 -9.25
CA THR A 321 -21.10 -20.51 -10.11
C THR A 321 -21.37 -19.20 -10.82
N VAL A 322 -21.62 -19.24 -12.12
CA VAL A 322 -22.11 -18.10 -12.90
C VAL A 322 -23.45 -18.47 -13.55
N THR A 323 -24.53 -17.78 -13.17
CA THR A 323 -25.88 -18.18 -13.58
C THR A 323 -26.14 -17.96 -15.09
N ASP A 324 -25.66 -16.84 -15.63
CA ASP A 324 -25.86 -16.46 -17.04
C ASP A 324 -24.51 -16.22 -17.72
N LEU A 325 -24.22 -17.01 -18.75
CA LEU A 325 -23.01 -16.91 -19.58
C LEU A 325 -23.39 -16.16 -20.87
N GLU A 326 -23.22 -14.83 -20.86
CA GLU A 326 -23.64 -13.98 -21.99
C GLU A 326 -22.91 -14.33 -23.30
N HIS A 327 -23.61 -14.32 -24.41
CA HIS A 327 -23.08 -14.43 -25.78
C HIS A 327 -22.10 -15.60 -26.04
N GLY A 328 -22.35 -16.76 -25.44
CA GLY A 328 -21.50 -17.96 -25.64
C GLY A 328 -20.22 -17.98 -24.85
N GLN A 329 -20.07 -17.14 -23.86
CA GLN A 329 -19.04 -17.26 -22.84
C GLN A 329 -19.10 -18.62 -22.15
N ASN A 330 -17.96 -19.10 -21.64
CA ASN A 330 -17.88 -20.34 -20.90
C ASN A 330 -16.78 -20.23 -19.83
N LEU A 331 -16.71 -21.20 -18.95
CA LEU A 331 -15.74 -21.25 -17.84
C LEU A 331 -14.58 -22.23 -18.11
N ASN A 332 -14.45 -22.75 -19.34
CA ASN A 332 -13.45 -23.78 -19.67
C ASN A 332 -12.00 -23.33 -19.55
N ASN A 333 -11.74 -22.03 -19.39
CA ASN A 333 -10.43 -21.44 -19.16
C ASN A 333 -10.05 -21.38 -17.67
N PHE A 334 -10.86 -21.92 -16.75
CA PHE A 334 -10.53 -22.03 -15.34
C PHE A 334 -9.72 -23.29 -15.07
N ILE A 335 -8.57 -23.14 -14.43
CA ILE A 335 -7.67 -24.23 -14.05
C ILE A 335 -7.15 -24.05 -12.62
N GLY A 336 -6.67 -25.14 -12.01
CA GLY A 336 -5.96 -25.06 -10.73
C GLY A 336 -4.58 -24.44 -10.88
N LYS A 337 -4.16 -23.70 -9.86
CA LYS A 337 -2.83 -23.14 -9.76
C LYS A 337 -2.29 -23.36 -8.36
N GLU A 338 -1.03 -23.75 -8.27
CA GLU A 338 -0.30 -23.86 -7.03
C GLU A 338 -0.35 -22.56 -6.22
N SER A 339 -0.53 -22.68 -4.93
CA SER A 339 -0.50 -21.60 -3.97
C SER A 339 0.33 -21.97 -2.75
N VAL A 340 0.98 -20.98 -2.17
CA VAL A 340 1.68 -21.11 -0.90
C VAL A 340 0.66 -20.91 0.23
N MET A 341 0.67 -21.81 1.20
CA MET A 341 -0.10 -21.68 2.43
C MET A 341 0.84 -21.92 3.62
N ASP A 342 0.66 -21.16 4.69
CA ASP A 342 1.33 -21.39 5.95
C ASP A 342 0.32 -21.90 6.99
N ASP A 343 0.57 -23.05 7.55
CA ASP A 343 0.13 -23.40 8.89
C ASP A 343 1.01 -22.61 9.88
N PRO A 344 0.67 -22.45 11.15
CA PRO A 344 1.48 -21.65 12.07
C PRO A 344 2.98 -21.97 12.07
N LEU A 345 3.39 -23.22 11.84
CA LEU A 345 4.79 -23.65 11.88
C LEU A 345 5.37 -24.02 10.51
N THR A 346 4.53 -24.54 9.60
CA THR A 346 4.97 -25.19 8.36
C THR A 346 4.39 -24.50 7.13
N ARG A 347 5.19 -24.40 6.11
CA ARG A 347 4.79 -23.96 4.77
C ARG A 347 4.41 -25.13 3.91
N PHE A 348 3.31 -25.00 3.16
CA PHE A 348 2.84 -25.98 2.20
C PHE A 348 2.64 -25.33 0.82
N LEU A 349 2.82 -26.15 -0.22
CA LEU A 349 2.34 -25.87 -1.56
C LEU A 349 1.05 -26.65 -1.76
N ALA A 350 -0.02 -25.98 -2.20
CA ALA A 350 -1.31 -26.59 -2.45
C ALA A 350 -1.70 -26.39 -3.91
N THR A 351 -1.97 -27.48 -4.63
CA THR A 351 -2.34 -27.46 -6.05
C THR A 351 -3.71 -28.10 -6.23
N PRO A 352 -4.79 -27.33 -6.49
CA PRO A 352 -6.12 -27.89 -6.75
C PRO A 352 -6.23 -28.45 -8.17
N THR A 353 -6.86 -29.60 -8.33
CA THR A 353 -7.37 -30.10 -9.59
C THR A 353 -8.77 -29.54 -9.82
N VAL A 354 -8.95 -28.81 -10.94
CA VAL A 354 -10.19 -28.07 -11.26
C VAL A 354 -10.89 -28.70 -12.45
N THR A 355 -12.21 -28.82 -12.35
CA THR A 355 -13.10 -29.25 -13.44
C THR A 355 -14.22 -28.24 -13.64
N VAL A 356 -14.74 -28.15 -14.87
CA VAL A 356 -15.85 -27.27 -15.20
C VAL A 356 -17.05 -28.12 -15.63
N ASP A 357 -18.21 -27.84 -15.05
CA ASP A 357 -19.46 -28.53 -15.35
C ASP A 357 -20.54 -27.46 -15.61
N GLY A 358 -20.72 -27.12 -16.89
CA GLY A 358 -21.64 -26.06 -17.32
C GLY A 358 -21.32 -24.70 -16.72
N ASN A 359 -22.10 -24.27 -15.77
CA ASN A 359 -22.03 -22.98 -15.08
C ASN A 359 -21.19 -23.03 -13.79
N ASP A 360 -20.65 -24.19 -13.45
CA ASP A 360 -19.93 -24.44 -12.21
C ASP A 360 -18.45 -24.75 -12.45
N VAL A 361 -17.60 -24.16 -11.62
CA VAL A 361 -16.19 -24.53 -11.47
C VAL A 361 -16.05 -25.30 -10.16
N LYS A 362 -15.46 -26.49 -10.23
CA LYS A 362 -15.36 -27.42 -9.11
C LYS A 362 -13.93 -27.79 -8.82
N ILE A 363 -13.59 -28.00 -7.54
CA ILE A 363 -12.34 -28.64 -7.10
C ILE A 363 -12.67 -30.14 -6.89
N THR A 364 -11.86 -31.00 -7.50
CA THR A 364 -12.01 -32.46 -7.40
C THR A 364 -10.89 -33.13 -6.64
N GLN A 365 -9.77 -32.45 -6.41
CA GLN A 365 -8.62 -32.90 -5.64
C GLN A 365 -7.77 -31.70 -5.24
N ILE A 366 -7.01 -31.80 -4.13
CA ILE A 366 -5.95 -30.88 -3.77
C ILE A 366 -4.72 -31.70 -3.40
N ASP A 367 -3.62 -31.46 -4.10
CA ASP A 367 -2.31 -32.04 -3.79
C ASP A 367 -1.56 -31.06 -2.89
N PHE A 368 -1.00 -31.60 -1.77
CA PHE A 368 -0.21 -30.81 -0.81
C PHE A 368 1.22 -31.32 -0.76
N GLU A 369 2.17 -30.40 -0.73
CA GLU A 369 3.59 -30.66 -0.56
C GLU A 369 4.14 -29.77 0.57
N GLU A 370 4.87 -30.35 1.53
CA GLU A 370 5.54 -29.59 2.58
C GLU A 370 6.76 -28.85 1.99
N ALA A 371 6.81 -27.53 2.19
CA ALA A 371 7.81 -26.64 1.62
C ALA A 371 8.69 -25.92 2.67
N GLY A 372 8.70 -26.42 3.90
CA GLY A 372 9.59 -25.94 4.95
C GLY A 372 8.90 -25.12 6.06
N ALA A 373 9.61 -24.16 6.65
CA ALA A 373 9.11 -23.36 7.76
C ALA A 373 8.12 -22.27 7.30
N SER A 374 7.17 -21.93 8.17
CA SER A 374 6.22 -20.84 7.92
C SER A 374 6.90 -19.45 7.93
N GLU A 375 6.24 -18.47 7.36
CA GLU A 375 6.71 -17.07 7.37
C GLU A 375 6.91 -16.52 8.79
N THR A 376 6.06 -16.92 9.73
CA THR A 376 6.19 -16.53 11.14
C THR A 376 7.47 -17.06 11.76
N VAL A 377 7.80 -18.33 11.51
CA VAL A 377 9.05 -18.94 12.00
C VAL A 377 10.28 -18.30 11.35
N MET A 378 10.24 -18.09 10.04
CA MET A 378 11.35 -17.47 9.31
C MET A 378 11.58 -16.02 9.73
N THR A 379 10.52 -15.22 9.90
CA THR A 379 10.65 -13.82 10.36
C THR A 379 11.12 -13.74 11.82
N ALA A 380 10.71 -14.67 12.68
CA ALA A 380 11.23 -14.75 14.05
C ALA A 380 12.77 -15.00 14.07
N ALA A 381 13.27 -15.82 13.16
CA ALA A 381 14.72 -16.04 12.99
C ALA A 381 15.43 -14.79 12.47
N ASP A 382 14.87 -14.10 11.47
CA ASP A 382 15.41 -12.82 10.96
C ASP A 382 15.50 -11.77 12.08
N ALA A 383 14.45 -11.66 12.89
CA ALA A 383 14.35 -10.71 14.01
C ALA A 383 15.42 -10.98 15.08
N GLN A 384 15.73 -12.23 15.38
CA GLN A 384 16.80 -12.60 16.30
C GLN A 384 18.19 -12.24 15.75
N MET A 385 18.44 -12.50 14.45
CA MET A 385 19.71 -12.16 13.82
C MET A 385 19.93 -10.65 13.76
N ALA A 386 18.87 -9.86 13.49
CA ALA A 386 18.93 -8.41 13.53
C ALA A 386 19.27 -7.89 14.94
N LEU A 387 18.68 -8.47 15.98
CA LEU A 387 18.97 -8.16 17.38
C LEU A 387 20.44 -8.45 17.74
N GLY A 388 20.95 -9.62 17.35
CA GLY A 388 22.36 -10.00 17.54
C GLY A 388 23.34 -9.07 16.81
N SER A 389 22.99 -8.64 15.59
CA SER A 389 23.76 -7.68 14.79
C SER A 389 23.87 -6.32 15.46
N MET A 390 22.77 -5.81 16.04
CA MET A 390 22.76 -4.57 16.81
C MET A 390 23.70 -4.62 18.03
N TRP A 391 23.70 -5.73 18.78
CA TRP A 391 24.59 -5.91 19.91
C TRP A 391 26.08 -5.96 19.52
N ARG A 392 26.41 -6.51 18.34
CA ARG A 392 27.77 -6.45 17.76
C ARG A 392 28.19 -5.02 17.40
N ILE A 393 27.30 -4.22 16.82
CA ILE A 393 27.54 -2.82 16.49
C ILE A 393 27.91 -2.02 17.74
N GLU A 394 27.22 -2.24 18.84
CA GLU A 394 27.49 -1.62 20.14
C GLU A 394 28.92 -1.91 20.62
N GLY A 395 29.33 -3.18 20.62
CA GLY A 395 30.68 -3.59 21.03
C GLY A 395 31.78 -2.98 20.18
N ASN A 396 31.61 -3.02 18.86
CA ASN A 396 32.59 -2.46 17.92
C ASN A 396 32.77 -0.96 18.10
N ASN A 397 31.74 -0.22 18.49
CA ASN A 397 31.87 1.22 18.74
C ASN A 397 32.52 1.54 20.08
N LEU A 398 32.34 0.73 21.11
CA LEU A 398 33.07 0.92 22.37
C LEU A 398 34.59 0.65 22.21
N MET A 399 34.97 -0.33 21.37
CA MET A 399 36.37 -0.57 21.00
C MET A 399 37.02 0.62 20.29
N LYS A 400 36.27 1.46 19.58
CA LYS A 400 36.83 2.68 18.96
C LYS A 400 37.31 3.67 20.02
N ARG A 401 36.71 3.72 21.22
CA ARG A 401 37.20 4.57 22.31
C ARG A 401 38.61 4.18 22.72
N MET A 402 38.92 2.89 22.75
CA MET A 402 40.27 2.41 23.06
C MET A 402 41.29 2.90 22.03
N GLY A 403 40.93 2.91 20.75
CA GLY A 403 41.75 3.49 19.68
C GLY A 403 41.99 4.99 19.83
N GLU A 404 40.98 5.75 20.26
CA GLU A 404 41.09 7.19 20.53
C GLU A 404 42.05 7.47 21.68
N LEU A 405 41.98 6.73 22.80
CA LEU A 405 42.91 6.86 23.91
C LEU A 405 44.39 6.69 23.50
N ARG A 406 44.65 5.90 22.44
CA ARG A 406 46.01 5.67 21.91
C ARG A 406 46.46 6.74 20.92
N SER A 407 45.55 7.33 20.15
CA SER A 407 45.89 8.15 18.99
C SER A 407 45.65 9.66 19.19
N ASP A 408 44.82 10.04 20.15
CA ASP A 408 44.44 11.44 20.41
C ASP A 408 45.06 11.91 21.75
N LYS A 409 45.87 12.98 21.67
CA LYS A 409 46.52 13.56 22.86
C LYS A 409 45.53 14.16 23.86
N GLU A 410 44.38 14.67 23.38
CA GLU A 410 43.35 15.21 24.27
C GLU A 410 42.60 14.05 24.95
N ALA A 411 42.20 13.02 24.21
CA ALA A 411 41.60 11.81 24.77
C ALA A 411 42.54 11.09 25.76
N ALA A 412 43.86 11.17 25.54
CA ALA A 412 44.89 10.60 26.43
C ALA A 412 44.98 11.26 27.81
N GLN A 413 44.27 12.36 28.08
CA GLN A 413 44.15 12.95 29.43
C GLN A 413 43.03 12.27 30.25
N GLY A 414 42.19 11.48 29.63
CA GLY A 414 40.95 11.00 30.22
C GLY A 414 39.91 12.10 30.36
N GLY A 415 38.72 11.78 30.83
CA GLY A 415 37.63 12.73 31.06
C GLY A 415 36.27 12.23 30.57
N VAL A 416 35.36 13.18 30.32
CA VAL A 416 34.03 12.88 29.77
C VAL A 416 34.12 12.87 28.26
N TRP A 417 33.47 11.90 27.64
CA TRP A 417 33.36 11.77 26.19
C TRP A 417 31.94 11.38 25.76
N ALA A 418 31.56 11.74 24.56
CA ALA A 418 30.31 11.35 23.96
C ALA A 418 30.48 11.10 22.45
N ARG A 419 29.67 10.21 21.90
CA ARG A 419 29.67 9.87 20.50
C ARG A 419 28.24 9.64 20.03
N TYR A 420 27.91 10.19 18.88
CA TYR A 420 26.73 9.85 18.09
C TYR A 420 27.18 9.14 16.82
N TYR A 421 26.48 8.08 16.46
CA TYR A 421 26.75 7.37 15.22
C TYR A 421 25.46 6.79 14.63
N ARG A 422 25.44 6.63 13.34
CA ARG A 422 24.35 5.99 12.60
C ARG A 422 24.96 5.14 11.49
N GLY A 423 24.18 4.19 11.00
CA GLY A 423 24.58 3.35 9.88
C GLY A 423 23.44 2.50 9.39
N GLU A 424 23.72 1.79 8.31
CA GLU A 424 22.88 0.79 7.70
C GLU A 424 23.65 -0.54 7.69
N LEU A 425 22.94 -1.64 7.89
CA LEU A 425 23.43 -3.00 7.81
C LEU A 425 22.47 -3.81 6.96
N SER A 426 23.01 -4.60 6.03
CA SER A 426 22.29 -5.67 5.36
C SER A 426 23.03 -6.97 5.61
N ALA A 427 22.30 -8.03 5.90
CA ALA A 427 22.86 -9.35 6.14
C ALA A 427 21.93 -10.43 5.62
N ASP A 428 22.54 -11.53 5.17
CA ASP A 428 21.82 -12.76 4.89
C ASP A 428 21.44 -13.44 6.20
N SER A 429 20.27 -14.04 6.22
CA SER A 429 19.72 -14.76 7.37
C SER A 429 19.47 -16.23 7.03
N ALA A 430 18.85 -16.97 7.94
CA ALA A 430 18.44 -18.34 7.71
C ALA A 430 17.41 -18.44 6.55
N TYR A 431 17.22 -19.64 6.00
CA TYR A 431 16.23 -19.94 4.96
C TYR A 431 16.42 -19.13 3.65
N ASP A 432 17.66 -18.82 3.26
CA ASP A 432 18.00 -18.02 2.07
C ASP A 432 17.33 -16.65 2.03
N ARG A 433 17.14 -16.04 3.20
CA ARG A 433 16.53 -14.72 3.37
C ARG A 433 17.58 -13.67 3.70
N SER A 434 17.16 -12.43 3.68
CA SER A 434 17.99 -11.30 4.09
C SER A 434 17.16 -10.29 4.87
N PHE A 435 17.84 -9.48 5.67
CA PHE A 435 17.24 -8.31 6.31
C PHE A 435 18.13 -7.07 6.10
N SER A 436 17.49 -5.92 6.14
CA SER A 436 18.16 -4.62 6.21
C SER A 436 17.83 -3.94 7.52
N GLN A 437 18.77 -3.17 8.05
CA GLN A 437 18.65 -2.55 9.36
C GLN A 437 19.29 -1.17 9.37
N ASP A 438 18.48 -0.13 9.61
CA ASP A 438 18.93 1.23 9.87
C ASP A 438 19.05 1.45 11.38
N TYR A 439 20.12 2.07 11.82
CA TYR A 439 20.29 2.35 13.25
C TYR A 439 20.85 3.74 13.53
N THR A 440 20.45 4.28 14.66
CA THR A 440 21.01 5.48 15.29
C THR A 440 21.41 5.17 16.72
N ALA A 441 22.54 5.74 17.15
CA ALA A 441 23.08 5.41 18.44
C ALA A 441 23.76 6.60 19.13
N PHE A 442 23.64 6.60 20.44
CA PHE A 442 24.39 7.46 21.33
C PHE A 442 25.21 6.63 22.30
N GLN A 443 26.48 7.00 22.51
CA GLN A 443 27.37 6.39 23.48
C GLN A 443 28.12 7.49 24.19
N GLY A 444 28.23 7.40 25.52
CA GLY A 444 28.96 8.37 26.33
C GLY A 444 29.57 7.73 27.56
N GLY A 445 30.61 8.33 28.06
CA GLY A 445 31.31 7.77 29.22
C GLY A 445 32.25 8.73 29.88
N ILE A 446 32.89 8.23 30.93
CA ILE A 446 33.94 8.92 31.66
C ILE A 446 35.09 7.95 31.93
N ASP A 447 36.31 8.42 31.75
CA ASP A 447 37.51 7.66 32.04
C ASP A 447 38.53 8.47 32.84
N LYS A 448 39.35 7.75 33.58
CA LYS A 448 40.45 8.28 34.38
C LYS A 448 41.73 7.59 33.96
N VAL A 449 42.81 8.40 33.85
CA VAL A 449 44.15 7.91 33.55
C VAL A 449 45.02 7.94 34.83
N GLN A 450 45.86 6.95 34.94
CA GLN A 450 46.91 6.87 36.00
C GLN A 450 48.17 6.18 35.46
N ASP A 451 49.32 6.53 36.01
CA ASP A 451 50.58 5.84 35.70
C ASP A 451 50.59 4.44 36.32
N TYR A 452 50.91 3.42 35.53
CA TYR A 452 50.94 2.03 35.99
C TYR A 452 51.96 1.19 35.22
N LYS A 453 52.87 0.56 35.95
CA LYS A 453 53.87 -0.42 35.44
C LYS A 453 54.55 -0.01 34.11
N GLY A 454 55.14 1.16 34.08
CA GLY A 454 55.87 1.67 32.89
C GLY A 454 55.01 2.05 31.72
N GLY A 455 53.74 2.39 31.98
CA GLY A 455 52.79 2.87 31.02
C GLY A 455 51.65 3.65 31.68
N LYS A 456 50.61 3.91 30.94
CA LYS A 456 49.37 4.55 31.44
C LYS A 456 48.22 3.54 31.44
N LEU A 457 47.48 3.51 32.53
CA LEU A 457 46.26 2.74 32.69
C LEU A 457 45.06 3.70 32.66
N TYR A 458 44.17 3.50 31.69
CA TYR A 458 42.88 4.14 31.62
C TYR A 458 41.83 3.20 32.15
N THR A 459 40.94 3.68 33.01
CA THR A 459 39.77 2.94 33.48
C THR A 459 38.54 3.80 33.33
N GLY A 460 37.43 3.24 32.82
CA GLY A 460 36.25 4.02 32.55
C GLY A 460 34.97 3.22 32.57
N ILE A 461 33.87 3.97 32.56
CA ILE A 461 32.52 3.46 32.39
C ILE A 461 31.85 4.16 31.18
N ALA A 462 31.00 3.45 30.51
CA ALA A 462 30.24 3.95 29.36
C ALA A 462 28.78 3.51 29.43
N VAL A 463 27.91 4.33 28.91
CA VAL A 463 26.49 4.00 28.65
C VAL A 463 26.21 4.13 27.17
N ASN A 464 25.28 3.35 26.67
CA ASN A 464 24.86 3.39 25.27
C ASN A 464 23.37 3.24 25.12
N ARG A 465 22.85 3.83 24.05
CA ARG A 465 21.52 3.60 23.52
C ARG A 465 21.61 3.46 22.01
N ILE A 466 21.01 2.40 21.48
CA ILE A 466 20.83 2.18 20.05
C ILE A 466 19.33 2.03 19.81
N ASP A 467 18.80 2.73 18.81
CA ASP A 467 17.49 2.53 18.26
C ASP A 467 17.65 2.15 16.78
N SER A 468 16.90 1.17 16.32
CA SER A 468 17.07 0.56 15.01
C SER A 468 15.73 0.10 14.43
N ASN A 469 15.58 0.28 13.11
CA ASN A 469 14.46 -0.26 12.33
C ASN A 469 15.00 -1.34 11.39
N ALA A 470 14.38 -2.51 11.40
CA ALA A 470 14.73 -3.60 10.51
C ALA A 470 13.60 -3.86 9.50
N GLY A 471 13.97 -4.07 8.24
CA GLY A 471 13.09 -4.57 7.18
C GLY A 471 13.36 -6.05 6.95
N TYR A 472 12.31 -6.89 7.04
CA TYR A 472 12.33 -8.32 6.76
C TYR A 472 11.62 -8.61 5.45
N THR A 473 11.74 -9.82 4.91
CA THR A 473 11.08 -10.20 3.64
C THR A 473 9.56 -9.99 3.67
N ALA A 474 8.91 -10.27 4.79
CA ALA A 474 7.45 -10.15 4.91
C ALA A 474 7.01 -9.23 6.06
N GLY A 475 7.91 -8.40 6.57
CA GLY A 475 7.59 -7.57 7.73
C GLY A 475 8.64 -6.55 8.09
N SER A 476 8.55 -6.04 9.31
CA SER A 476 9.49 -5.07 9.87
C SER A 476 9.62 -5.23 11.36
N GLY A 477 10.69 -4.71 11.94
CA GLY A 477 10.91 -4.71 13.38
C GLY A 477 11.54 -3.41 13.87
N ASP A 478 11.15 -3.03 15.09
CA ASP A 478 11.72 -1.94 15.86
C ASP A 478 12.57 -2.54 16.99
N LEU A 479 13.89 -2.28 16.95
CA LEU A 479 14.83 -2.85 17.91
C LEU A 479 15.48 -1.75 18.72
N SER A 480 15.80 -2.07 19.96
CA SER A 480 16.58 -1.15 20.79
C SER A 480 17.54 -1.87 21.71
N SER A 481 18.66 -1.20 22.02
CA SER A 481 19.62 -1.61 23.05
C SER A 481 19.89 -0.49 24.02
N THR A 482 19.85 -0.79 25.30
CA THR A 482 20.31 0.12 26.35
C THR A 482 21.29 -0.61 27.24
N GLY A 483 22.51 -0.09 27.34
CA GLY A 483 23.57 -0.82 28.01
C GLY A 483 24.56 0.03 28.80
N ILE A 484 25.34 -0.68 29.58
CA ILE A 484 26.48 -0.14 30.35
C ILE A 484 27.71 -1.00 30.07
N GLY A 485 28.87 -0.34 29.99
CA GLY A 485 30.16 -1.00 29.87
C GLY A 485 31.18 -0.44 30.84
N VAL A 486 32.07 -1.28 31.28
CA VAL A 486 33.30 -0.88 32.00
C VAL A 486 34.52 -1.29 31.17
N TYR A 487 35.55 -0.48 31.19
CA TYR A 487 36.72 -0.77 30.39
C TYR A 487 38.02 -0.38 31.11
N ALA A 488 39.07 -1.07 30.73
CA ALA A 488 40.45 -0.75 31.10
C ALA A 488 41.35 -0.85 29.86
N SER A 489 42.20 0.13 29.67
CA SER A 489 43.21 0.16 28.59
C SER A 489 44.59 0.47 29.18
N TRP A 490 45.52 -0.46 29.11
CA TRP A 490 46.89 -0.24 29.50
C TRP A 490 47.77 0.04 28.27
N LEU A 491 48.39 1.20 28.24
CA LEU A 491 49.29 1.65 27.18
C LEU A 491 50.72 1.69 27.68
N GLY A 492 51.49 0.68 27.31
CA GLY A 492 52.90 0.57 27.68
C GLY A 492 53.78 1.54 26.91
N SER A 493 54.83 2.10 27.56
CA SER A 493 55.77 3.06 26.96
C SER A 493 56.56 2.52 25.75
N LYS A 494 56.60 1.20 25.56
CA LYS A 494 57.27 0.53 24.43
C LYS A 494 56.32 0.19 23.25
N GLY A 495 55.09 0.72 23.24
CA GLY A 495 54.11 0.53 22.15
C GLY A 495 53.18 -0.66 22.31
N HIS A 496 53.34 -1.50 23.31
CA HIS A 496 52.39 -2.56 23.65
C HIS A 496 51.15 -1.98 24.31
N TYR A 497 49.98 -2.56 24.03
CA TYR A 497 48.76 -2.23 24.76
C TYR A 497 47.87 -3.46 24.99
N ILE A 498 47.07 -3.35 26.04
CA ILE A 498 46.03 -4.34 26.36
C ILE A 498 44.75 -3.56 26.69
N ASP A 499 43.69 -3.88 25.99
CA ASP A 499 42.35 -3.36 26.24
C ASP A 499 41.45 -4.48 26.77
N VAL A 500 40.66 -4.19 27.79
CA VAL A 500 39.64 -5.09 28.34
C VAL A 500 38.36 -4.31 28.47
N ILE A 501 37.27 -4.87 27.94
CA ILE A 501 35.92 -4.31 28.02
C ILE A 501 34.98 -5.38 28.54
N ALA A 502 34.19 -5.07 29.56
CA ALA A 502 33.03 -5.86 29.98
C ALA A 502 31.77 -5.01 29.83
N ARG A 503 30.72 -5.56 29.25
CA ARG A 503 29.47 -4.85 28.98
C ARG A 503 28.22 -5.72 29.20
N GLY A 504 27.11 -5.06 29.51
CA GLY A 504 25.81 -5.67 29.57
C GLY A 504 24.75 -4.73 29.04
N SER A 505 23.79 -5.26 28.27
CA SER A 505 22.76 -4.48 27.61
C SER A 505 21.43 -5.21 27.68
N LYS A 506 20.34 -4.46 27.91
CA LYS A 506 18.99 -4.91 27.66
C LYS A 506 18.67 -4.67 26.19
N LEU A 507 18.31 -5.73 25.50
CA LEU A 507 17.90 -5.73 24.09
C LEU A 507 16.39 -5.89 24.04
N THR A 508 15.71 -5.09 23.22
CA THR A 508 14.27 -5.15 23.01
C THR A 508 14.00 -5.29 21.52
N ASN A 509 13.04 -6.12 21.15
CA ASN A 509 12.60 -6.33 19.78
C ASN A 509 11.08 -6.34 19.72
N ASP A 510 10.50 -5.56 18.81
CA ASP A 510 9.09 -5.57 18.45
C ASP A 510 9.02 -5.78 16.94
N PHE A 511 8.38 -6.85 16.47
CA PHE A 511 8.29 -7.12 15.05
C PHE A 511 6.87 -7.48 14.63
N LYS A 512 6.59 -7.23 13.35
CA LYS A 512 5.33 -7.54 12.69
C LYS A 512 5.58 -8.09 11.30
N LEU A 513 4.69 -8.96 10.86
CA LEU A 513 4.74 -9.57 9.52
C LEU A 513 3.34 -9.81 8.98
N VAL A 514 3.26 -10.11 7.69
CA VAL A 514 2.06 -10.64 7.04
C VAL A 514 2.46 -11.91 6.31
N ASP A 515 1.81 -13.01 6.62
CA ASP A 515 2.10 -14.32 6.04
C ASP A 515 1.48 -14.48 4.63
N PRO A 516 1.79 -15.55 3.87
CA PRO A 516 1.17 -15.80 2.56
C PRO A 516 -0.35 -15.96 2.58
N ASN A 517 -0.93 -16.25 3.75
CA ASN A 517 -2.38 -16.32 3.95
C ASN A 517 -3.02 -14.94 4.16
N ASN A 518 -2.19 -13.86 4.18
CA ASN A 518 -2.54 -12.49 4.57
C ASN A 518 -2.98 -12.36 6.04
N ILE A 519 -2.48 -13.23 6.91
CA ILE A 519 -2.64 -13.10 8.35
C ILE A 519 -1.51 -12.21 8.88
N ALA A 520 -1.88 -11.14 9.56
CA ALA A 520 -0.93 -10.29 10.26
C ALA A 520 -0.51 -10.95 11.58
N ALA A 521 0.78 -11.03 11.82
CA ALA A 521 1.33 -11.48 13.08
C ALA A 521 2.29 -10.44 13.66
N LYS A 522 2.37 -10.38 14.99
CA LYS A 522 3.30 -9.52 15.72
C LYS A 522 3.75 -10.19 17.00
N ALA A 523 4.93 -9.82 17.46
CA ALA A 523 5.42 -10.18 18.77
C ALA A 523 6.40 -9.14 19.29
N ASP A 524 6.50 -9.05 20.59
CA ASP A 524 7.52 -8.27 21.30
C ASP A 524 8.19 -9.14 22.36
N TYR A 525 9.47 -8.90 22.55
CA TYR A 525 10.25 -9.55 23.59
C TYR A 525 11.46 -8.73 24.00
N ASP A 526 11.99 -9.01 25.18
CA ASP A 526 13.26 -8.46 25.62
C ASP A 526 14.20 -9.57 26.14
N THR A 527 15.51 -9.31 26.09
CA THR A 527 16.53 -10.19 26.62
C THR A 527 17.74 -9.37 27.10
N TRP A 528 18.61 -10.04 27.85
CA TRP A 528 19.87 -9.45 28.27
C TRP A 528 21.03 -10.06 27.50
N ALA A 529 21.97 -9.20 27.12
CA ALA A 529 23.23 -9.60 26.52
C ALA A 529 24.41 -9.16 27.39
N TYR A 530 25.40 -10.02 27.52
CA TYR A 530 26.63 -9.77 28.28
C TYR A 530 27.83 -10.13 27.44
N GLY A 531 28.90 -9.39 27.60
CA GLY A 531 30.15 -9.70 26.88
C GLY A 531 31.37 -9.18 27.56
N ILE A 532 32.49 -9.86 27.31
CA ILE A 532 33.82 -9.44 27.66
C ILE A 532 34.69 -9.55 26.41
N SER A 533 35.50 -8.51 26.15
CA SER A 533 36.51 -8.56 25.10
C SER A 533 37.87 -8.15 25.62
N THR A 534 38.91 -8.74 25.06
CA THR A 534 40.31 -8.40 25.32
C THR A 534 41.03 -8.27 24.00
N GLU A 535 41.64 -7.09 23.77
CA GLU A 535 42.52 -6.84 22.62
C GLU A 535 43.95 -6.63 23.10
N TYR A 536 44.88 -7.30 22.46
CA TYR A 536 46.30 -7.01 22.58
C TYR A 536 46.82 -6.49 21.24
N GLY A 537 47.66 -5.44 21.27
CA GLY A 537 48.32 -4.97 20.08
C GLY A 537 49.68 -4.35 20.40
N TYR A 538 50.42 -4.13 19.32
CA TYR A 538 51.76 -3.55 19.40
C TYR A 538 51.93 -2.50 18.30
N ARG A 539 52.11 -1.22 18.72
CA ARG A 539 52.37 -0.12 17.78
C ARG A 539 53.87 0.05 17.58
N GLN A 540 54.32 -0.27 16.40
CA GLN A 540 55.70 -0.03 15.95
C GLN A 540 55.73 1.27 15.14
N ASN A 541 56.39 2.28 15.71
CA ASN A 541 56.68 3.52 14.98
C ASN A 541 57.84 3.32 14.03
N LEU A 542 57.68 3.79 12.79
CA LEU A 542 58.66 3.73 11.71
C LEU A 542 59.17 5.16 11.39
N ASN A 543 60.15 5.26 10.45
CA ASN A 543 60.66 6.54 10.02
C ASN A 543 59.61 7.42 9.33
N ALA A 544 59.79 8.75 9.40
CA ALA A 544 58.93 9.75 8.75
C ALA A 544 57.44 9.74 9.19
N GLY A 545 57.18 9.35 10.45
CA GLY A 545 55.86 9.35 11.05
C GLY A 545 54.97 8.14 10.64
N TRP A 546 55.51 7.18 9.91
CA TRP A 546 54.78 5.93 9.62
C TRP A 546 54.71 5.05 10.86
N PHE A 547 53.65 4.26 10.96
CA PHE A 547 53.50 3.25 12.00
C PHE A 547 52.73 2.03 11.50
N VAL A 548 52.94 0.90 12.13
CA VAL A 548 52.21 -0.36 11.92
C VAL A 548 51.77 -0.91 13.26
N GLU A 549 50.61 -1.54 13.31
CA GLU A 549 50.00 -2.01 14.54
C GLU A 549 49.26 -3.34 14.31
N PRO A 550 49.93 -4.48 14.49
CA PRO A 550 49.27 -5.77 14.57
C PRO A 550 48.40 -5.85 15.83
N GLN A 551 47.23 -6.48 15.70
CA GLN A 551 46.20 -6.57 16.72
C GLN A 551 45.62 -7.98 16.78
N ALA A 552 45.35 -8.48 17.98
CA ALA A 552 44.62 -9.71 18.23
C ALA A 552 43.57 -9.47 19.31
N GLU A 553 42.34 -9.85 19.07
CA GLU A 553 41.21 -9.71 19.99
C GLU A 553 40.49 -11.04 20.18
N LEU A 554 40.10 -11.30 21.43
CA LEU A 554 39.13 -12.32 21.79
C LEU A 554 37.92 -11.64 22.42
N SER A 555 36.75 -11.86 21.87
CA SER A 555 35.47 -11.36 22.37
C SER A 555 34.56 -12.53 22.68
N LEU A 556 34.13 -12.65 23.93
CA LEU A 556 33.14 -13.62 24.39
C LEU A 556 31.81 -12.91 24.62
N GLY A 557 30.75 -13.46 24.11
CA GLY A 557 29.40 -12.88 24.20
C GLY A 557 28.35 -13.93 24.56
N HIS A 558 27.31 -13.45 25.23
CA HIS A 558 26.13 -14.24 25.59
C HIS A 558 24.90 -13.36 25.38
N ILE A 559 23.92 -13.85 24.60
CA ILE A 559 22.56 -13.29 24.50
C ILE A 559 21.63 -14.30 25.16
N GLY A 560 20.83 -13.85 26.11
CA GLY A 560 19.92 -14.71 26.86
C GLY A 560 18.82 -15.33 25.99
N SER A 561 18.29 -16.46 26.45
CA SER A 561 17.13 -17.10 25.82
C SER A 561 15.87 -16.22 25.90
N VAL A 562 14.96 -16.41 24.96
CA VAL A 562 13.64 -15.79 24.97
C VAL A 562 12.54 -16.83 24.79
N ASP A 563 11.38 -16.57 25.39
CA ASP A 563 10.18 -17.37 25.29
C ASP A 563 9.01 -16.39 25.15
N TYR A 564 8.34 -16.41 24.00
CA TYR A 564 7.23 -15.52 23.69
C TYR A 564 6.22 -16.19 22.77
N THR A 565 5.03 -15.63 22.67
CA THR A 565 4.00 -16.10 21.75
C THR A 565 3.59 -14.95 20.82
N THR A 566 3.57 -15.23 19.54
CA THR A 566 3.12 -14.29 18.52
C THR A 566 1.59 -14.11 18.57
N SER A 567 1.07 -13.03 18.00
CA SER A 567 -0.38 -12.78 17.97
C SER A 567 -1.18 -13.80 17.16
N ASN A 568 -0.54 -14.57 16.28
CA ASN A 568 -1.13 -15.73 15.58
C ASN A 568 -0.85 -17.07 16.29
N GLU A 569 -0.61 -17.02 17.61
CA GLU A 569 -0.52 -18.17 18.53
C GLU A 569 0.70 -19.10 18.34
N VAL A 570 1.74 -18.65 17.61
CA VAL A 570 3.00 -19.40 17.53
C VAL A 570 3.84 -19.16 18.78
N SER A 571 4.10 -20.20 19.55
CA SER A 571 5.04 -20.14 20.67
C SER A 571 6.47 -20.31 20.18
N VAL A 572 7.30 -19.32 20.46
CA VAL A 572 8.71 -19.27 20.05
C VAL A 572 9.58 -19.40 21.29
N LYS A 573 10.41 -20.45 21.31
CA LYS A 573 11.46 -20.64 22.29
C LYS A 573 12.80 -20.59 21.59
N GLN A 574 13.58 -19.59 21.90
CA GLN A 574 14.93 -19.43 21.37
C GLN A 574 15.94 -19.63 22.49
N ASP A 575 16.84 -20.55 22.30
CA ASP A 575 17.91 -20.78 23.24
C ASP A 575 18.87 -19.59 23.28
N SER A 576 19.63 -19.51 24.37
CA SER A 576 20.68 -18.51 24.49
C SER A 576 21.76 -18.69 23.43
N VAL A 577 22.25 -17.58 22.89
CA VAL A 577 23.32 -17.58 21.91
C VAL A 577 24.65 -17.21 22.59
N ASN A 578 25.63 -18.10 22.48
CA ASN A 578 27.00 -17.82 22.91
C ASN A 578 27.86 -17.55 21.67
N SER A 579 28.73 -16.56 21.76
CA SER A 579 29.69 -16.26 20.71
C SER A 579 31.10 -16.15 21.26
N ALA A 580 32.07 -16.64 20.50
CA ALA A 580 33.49 -16.55 20.80
C ALA A 580 34.21 -16.05 19.54
N VAL A 581 34.34 -14.74 19.40
CA VAL A 581 34.93 -14.11 18.21
C VAL A 581 36.42 -13.87 18.44
N VAL A 582 37.24 -14.43 17.54
CA VAL A 582 38.65 -14.09 17.40
C VAL A 582 38.81 -13.13 16.22
N ARG A 583 39.48 -12.01 16.45
CA ARG A 583 39.85 -11.04 15.43
C ARG A 583 41.36 -10.87 15.36
N LEU A 584 41.93 -11.09 14.17
CA LEU A 584 43.31 -10.75 13.87
C LEU A 584 43.30 -9.54 12.93
N GLY A 585 43.96 -8.47 13.33
CA GLY A 585 43.95 -7.20 12.62
C GLY A 585 45.32 -6.65 12.38
N PHE A 586 45.42 -5.82 11.36
CA PHE A 586 46.61 -5.04 11.06
C PHE A 586 46.18 -3.61 10.70
N LEU A 587 46.81 -2.63 11.37
CA LEU A 587 46.60 -1.22 11.10
C LEU A 587 47.93 -0.61 10.65
N GLY A 588 47.93 0.10 9.52
CA GLY A 588 49.06 0.84 9.00
C GLY A 588 48.69 2.30 8.75
N GLY A 589 49.51 3.23 9.19
CA GLY A 589 49.16 4.63 9.06
C GLY A 589 50.36 5.57 9.12
N LYS A 590 50.07 6.87 9.00
CA LYS A 590 51.05 7.94 9.07
C LYS A 590 50.57 9.06 9.99
N GLU A 591 51.43 9.47 10.92
CA GLU A 591 51.25 10.70 11.70
C GLU A 591 51.83 11.90 10.97
N PHE A 592 51.15 13.02 11.03
CA PHE A 592 51.56 14.30 10.47
C PHE A 592 51.01 15.46 11.30
N THR A 593 51.59 16.63 11.16
CA THR A 593 51.14 17.81 11.90
C THR A 593 50.45 18.79 10.96
N ILE A 594 49.20 19.16 11.27
CA ILE A 594 48.44 20.19 10.57
C ILE A 594 48.06 21.28 11.58
N GLY A 595 48.43 22.53 11.31
CA GLY A 595 48.05 23.66 12.18
C GLY A 595 48.52 23.52 13.64
N GLY A 596 49.66 22.86 13.89
CA GLY A 596 50.18 22.61 15.24
C GLY A 596 49.51 21.44 15.97
N ARG A 597 48.56 20.73 15.35
CA ARG A 597 47.91 19.55 15.92
C ARG A 597 48.44 18.28 15.25
N THR A 598 48.68 17.25 16.03
CA THR A 598 49.03 15.91 15.53
C THR A 598 47.76 15.29 14.92
N SER A 599 47.83 14.87 13.67
CA SER A 599 46.79 14.16 12.94
C SER A 599 47.35 12.83 12.44
N ASN A 600 46.49 11.84 12.22
CA ASN A 600 46.91 10.58 11.64
C ASN A 600 45.88 10.12 10.57
N ALA A 601 46.42 9.46 9.55
CA ALA A 601 45.63 8.74 8.55
C ALA A 601 46.05 7.27 8.58
N TYR A 602 45.09 6.35 8.59
CA TYR A 602 45.41 4.94 8.68
C TYR A 602 44.43 4.09 7.88
N VAL A 603 44.88 2.90 7.53
CA VAL A 603 44.04 1.81 6.97
C VAL A 603 44.13 0.63 7.93
N LYS A 604 42.99 0.03 8.23
CA LYS A 604 42.87 -1.16 9.07
C LYS A 604 42.25 -2.30 8.25
N ALA A 605 42.85 -3.48 8.31
CA ALA A 605 42.31 -4.72 7.80
C ALA A 605 42.22 -5.74 8.94
N SER A 606 41.15 -6.53 8.98
CA SER A 606 40.97 -7.56 10.02
C SER A 606 40.26 -8.78 9.44
N ALA A 607 40.64 -9.96 9.88
CA ALA A 607 39.92 -11.21 9.71
C ALA A 607 39.25 -11.55 11.05
N LEU A 608 37.98 -11.95 10.97
CA LEU A 608 37.17 -12.35 12.12
C LEU A 608 36.64 -13.76 11.90
N HIS A 609 36.61 -14.54 12.98
CA HIS A 609 35.94 -15.83 13.01
C HIS A 609 35.19 -16.00 14.34
N ASP A 610 33.92 -16.42 14.24
CA ASP A 610 33.06 -16.71 15.40
C ASP A 610 33.03 -18.24 15.60
N PHE A 611 33.50 -18.72 16.73
CA PHE A 611 33.56 -20.13 17.11
C PHE A 611 32.33 -20.60 17.90
N GLY A 612 31.40 -19.69 18.25
CA GLY A 612 30.29 -19.99 19.14
C GLY A 612 28.91 -19.96 18.47
N ALA A 613 28.82 -19.52 17.24
CA ALA A 613 27.55 -19.47 16.50
C ALA A 613 27.29 -20.81 15.80
N ASN A 614 26.77 -21.81 16.53
CA ASN A 614 26.18 -23.03 15.98
C ASN A 614 24.73 -23.09 16.44
#